data_aa389a450cffd795d7f1846e368e53f2
#
_entry.id   aa389a450cffd795d7f1846e368e53f2
#
_cell.length_a   1.000
_cell.length_b   1.000
_cell.length_c   1.000
_cell.angle_alpha   90.00
_cell.angle_beta   90.00
_cell.angle_gamma   90.00
#
_symmetry.space_group_name_H-M   'P 1'
#
loop_
_entity.id
_entity.type
_entity.pdbx_description
1 polymer ?
#
loop_
_entity_poly.entity_id
_entity_poly.type
_entity_poly.pdbx_seq_one_letter_code
_entity_poly.pdbx_strand_id
1 'polypeptide(L)'
;MDIKRHNPSSILSNAVEHGNTVYLAGIVPKDLKKDIKGQTQEALAEIDRLLAKCGTGKSKLLQATIWVTDIRNRAPMNEVWSAWVDPQNLPARACVEAKLADPNALVEIMVVAGR
;
A
#
# COMPACT_ATOMS: atom_id res chain seq x y z
N MET A 1 -3.79 -23.69 9.67
CA MET A 1 -4.50 -22.63 8.95
C MET A 1 -4.12 -22.67 7.50
N ASP A 2 -5.09 -22.59 6.63
CA ASP A 2 -4.84 -22.53 5.20
C ASP A 2 -4.26 -21.18 4.82
N ILE A 3 -3.44 -21.20 3.80
CA ILE A 3 -2.89 -19.97 3.22
C ILE A 3 -3.54 -19.78 1.85
N LYS A 4 -4.18 -18.62 1.68
CA LYS A 4 -4.83 -18.27 0.42
C LYS A 4 -4.04 -17.18 -0.28
N ARG A 5 -3.69 -17.42 -1.53
CA ARG A 5 -2.91 -16.49 -2.34
C ARG A 5 -3.75 -15.95 -3.48
N HIS A 6 -3.64 -14.65 -3.73
CA HIS A 6 -4.39 -13.95 -4.76
C HIS A 6 -3.48 -13.53 -5.90
N ASN A 7 -3.92 -13.81 -7.13
CA ASN A 7 -3.25 -13.40 -8.37
C ASN A 7 -1.75 -13.69 -8.36
N PRO A 8 -1.33 -14.96 -8.10
CA PRO A 8 0.10 -15.27 -8.13
C PRO A 8 0.64 -15.12 -9.54
N SER A 9 1.82 -14.51 -9.65
CA SER A 9 2.62 -14.47 -10.86
C SER A 9 3.75 -15.49 -10.75
N SER A 10 4.76 -15.38 -11.63
CA SER A 10 5.95 -16.22 -11.52
C SER A 10 6.86 -15.84 -10.34
N ILE A 11 6.65 -14.67 -9.71
CA ILE A 11 7.55 -14.16 -8.67
C ILE A 11 6.85 -13.76 -7.38
N LEU A 12 5.55 -13.43 -7.40
CA LEU A 12 4.85 -12.98 -6.18
C LEU A 12 3.34 -13.16 -6.29
N SER A 13 2.66 -13.05 -5.16
CA SER A 13 1.20 -12.92 -5.06
C SER A 13 0.84 -11.49 -4.70
N ASN A 14 -0.28 -10.98 -5.20
CA ASN A 14 -0.74 -9.62 -4.88
C ASN A 14 -1.20 -9.50 -3.44
N ALA A 15 -1.76 -10.58 -2.90
CA ALA A 15 -2.19 -10.63 -1.51
C ALA A 15 -2.07 -12.06 -1.00
N VAL A 16 -1.84 -12.20 0.30
CA VAL A 16 -1.82 -13.49 0.98
C VAL A 16 -2.67 -13.37 2.24
N GLU A 17 -3.61 -14.31 2.42
CA GLU A 17 -4.40 -14.43 3.63
C GLU A 17 -3.91 -15.62 4.46
N HIS A 18 -3.71 -15.39 5.74
CA HIS A 18 -3.34 -16.43 6.69
C HIS A 18 -4.03 -16.16 8.03
N GLY A 19 -4.97 -17.01 8.39
CA GLY A 19 -5.81 -16.77 9.56
C GLY A 19 -6.61 -15.48 9.41
N ASN A 20 -6.52 -14.60 10.38
CA ASN A 20 -7.20 -13.30 10.36
C ASN A 20 -6.28 -12.17 9.90
N THR A 21 -5.20 -12.49 9.19
CA THR A 21 -4.23 -11.50 8.71
C THR A 21 -4.16 -11.53 7.19
N VAL A 22 -4.12 -10.34 6.60
CA VAL A 22 -4.01 -10.12 5.16
C VAL A 22 -2.73 -9.35 4.88
N TYR A 23 -1.88 -9.90 4.03
CA TYR A 23 -0.62 -9.29 3.62
C TYR A 23 -0.72 -8.89 2.16
N LEU A 24 -0.57 -7.61 1.86
CA LEU A 24 -0.51 -7.17 0.47
C LEU A 24 0.93 -7.08 0.00
N ALA A 25 1.14 -7.29 -1.29
CA ALA A 25 2.41 -6.97 -1.93
C ALA A 25 2.65 -5.46 -1.89
N GLY A 26 3.86 -5.03 -2.15
CA GLY A 26 4.15 -3.62 -2.35
C GLY A 26 3.42 -3.11 -3.59
N ILE A 27 2.67 -2.04 -3.43
CA ILE A 27 1.83 -1.47 -4.49
C ILE A 27 2.48 -0.21 -5.02
N VAL A 28 2.72 -0.20 -6.34
CA VAL A 28 3.14 0.98 -7.07
C VAL A 28 2.00 1.44 -7.98
N PRO A 29 1.87 2.76 -8.25
CA PRO A 29 0.85 3.24 -9.18
C PRO A 29 1.13 2.77 -10.60
N LYS A 30 0.09 2.65 -11.41
CA LYS A 30 0.22 2.27 -12.83
C LYS A 30 0.56 3.46 -13.71
N ASP A 31 -0.03 4.62 -13.44
CA ASP A 31 0.22 5.83 -14.22
C ASP A 31 1.37 6.61 -13.58
N LEU A 32 2.56 6.40 -14.11
CA LEU A 32 3.79 7.01 -13.59
C LEU A 32 4.03 8.43 -14.14
N LYS A 33 3.10 8.98 -14.90
CA LYS A 33 3.15 10.37 -15.37
C LYS A 33 2.59 11.33 -14.33
N LYS A 34 1.83 10.83 -13.35
CA LYS A 34 1.28 11.65 -12.29
C LYS A 34 2.36 12.13 -11.33
N ASP A 35 2.08 13.23 -10.63
CA ASP A 35 2.94 13.72 -9.55
C ASP A 35 2.83 12.83 -8.30
N ILE A 36 3.54 13.20 -7.24
CA ILE A 36 3.57 12.40 -6.02
C ILE A 36 2.16 12.23 -5.41
N LYS A 37 1.33 13.27 -5.42
CA LYS A 37 -0.03 13.15 -4.88
C LYS A 37 -0.90 12.23 -5.72
N GLY A 38 -0.84 12.36 -7.03
CA GLY A 38 -1.60 11.50 -7.96
C GLY A 38 -1.15 10.06 -7.88
N GLN A 39 0.16 9.80 -7.80
CA GLN A 39 0.69 8.45 -7.64
C GLN A 39 0.26 7.84 -6.32
N THR A 40 0.29 8.61 -5.24
CA THR A 40 -0.14 8.14 -3.92
C THR A 40 -1.63 7.80 -3.92
N GLN A 41 -2.48 8.66 -4.49
CA GLN A 41 -3.91 8.40 -4.61
C GLN A 41 -4.19 7.09 -5.35
N GLU A 42 -3.49 6.85 -6.44
CA GLU A 42 -3.68 5.65 -7.25
C GLU A 42 -3.23 4.39 -6.51
N ALA A 43 -2.09 4.44 -5.82
CA ALA A 43 -1.61 3.31 -5.02
C ALA A 43 -2.59 2.99 -3.90
N LEU A 44 -3.12 3.98 -3.20
CA LEU A 44 -4.08 3.78 -2.12
C LEU A 44 -5.42 3.25 -2.63
N ALA A 45 -5.87 3.67 -3.82
CA ALA A 45 -7.09 3.12 -4.43
C ALA A 45 -6.93 1.63 -4.75
N GLU A 46 -5.76 1.20 -5.22
CA GLU A 46 -5.49 -0.21 -5.46
C GLU A 46 -5.43 -1.00 -4.16
N ILE A 47 -4.87 -0.43 -3.11
CA ILE A 47 -4.88 -1.05 -1.77
C ILE A 47 -6.32 -1.25 -1.29
N ASP A 48 -7.19 -0.24 -1.42
CA ASP A 48 -8.61 -0.38 -1.09
C ASP A 48 -9.25 -1.56 -1.83
N ARG A 49 -8.98 -1.67 -3.12
CA ARG A 49 -9.55 -2.73 -3.96
C ARG A 49 -9.08 -4.11 -3.50
N LEU A 50 -7.79 -4.27 -3.22
CA LEU A 50 -7.22 -5.55 -2.78
C LEU A 50 -7.72 -5.93 -1.39
N LEU A 51 -7.80 -4.98 -0.47
CA LEU A 51 -8.33 -5.24 0.88
C LEU A 51 -9.79 -5.69 0.83
N ALA A 52 -10.62 -5.03 0.02
CA ALA A 52 -12.02 -5.42 -0.17
C ALA A 52 -12.14 -6.83 -0.74
N LYS A 53 -11.28 -7.19 -1.69
CA LYS A 53 -11.24 -8.54 -2.26
C LYS A 53 -10.91 -9.59 -1.19
N CYS A 54 -10.15 -9.23 -0.18
CA CYS A 54 -9.79 -10.12 0.93
C CYS A 54 -10.76 -10.02 2.12
N GLY A 55 -11.88 -9.32 1.97
CA GLY A 55 -12.90 -9.22 3.01
C GLY A 55 -12.53 -8.31 4.17
N THR A 56 -11.69 -7.30 3.94
CA THR A 56 -11.27 -6.34 4.97
C THR A 56 -11.25 -4.93 4.39
N GLY A 57 -10.71 -3.98 5.11
CA GLY A 57 -10.63 -2.60 4.69
C GLY A 57 -9.62 -1.79 5.49
N LYS A 58 -9.48 -0.53 5.13
CA LYS A 58 -8.45 0.35 5.71
C LYS A 58 -8.65 0.61 7.21
N SER A 59 -9.86 0.43 7.75
CA SER A 59 -10.08 0.56 9.18
C SER A 59 -9.44 -0.56 9.99
N LYS A 60 -8.97 -1.61 9.35
CA LYS A 60 -8.32 -2.77 9.98
C LYS A 60 -6.84 -2.88 9.64
N LEU A 61 -6.23 -1.82 9.15
CA LEU A 61 -4.80 -1.80 8.90
C LEU A 61 -4.03 -1.97 10.20
N LEU A 62 -3.03 -2.84 10.16
CA LEU A 62 -2.11 -3.10 11.28
C LEU A 62 -0.79 -2.37 11.08
N GLN A 63 -0.27 -2.41 9.87
CA GLN A 63 1.04 -1.86 9.55
C GLN A 63 1.08 -1.38 8.10
N ALA A 64 1.82 -0.30 7.87
CA ALA A 64 2.11 0.20 6.54
C ALA A 64 3.58 0.59 6.44
N THR A 65 4.19 0.25 5.32
CA THR A 65 5.53 0.73 4.95
C THR A 65 5.41 1.50 3.66
N ILE A 66 5.95 2.70 3.65
CA ILE A 66 5.92 3.59 2.49
C ILE A 66 7.34 3.90 2.08
N TRP A 67 7.65 3.67 0.80
CA TRP A 67 8.92 4.05 0.19
C TRP A 67 8.67 5.22 -0.74
N VAL A 68 9.46 6.28 -0.61
CA VAL A 68 9.47 7.41 -1.55
C VAL A 68 10.86 7.54 -2.13
N THR A 69 10.95 7.86 -3.42
CA THR A 69 12.26 7.99 -4.09
C THR A 69 12.99 9.25 -3.68
N ASP A 70 12.28 10.24 -3.15
CA ASP A 70 12.83 11.49 -2.63
C ASP A 70 12.09 11.81 -1.33
N ILE A 71 12.81 11.85 -0.21
CA ILE A 71 12.19 12.06 1.10
C ILE A 71 11.51 13.43 1.21
N ARG A 72 11.86 14.39 0.35
CA ARG A 72 11.17 15.69 0.29
C ARG A 72 9.71 15.54 -0.17
N ASN A 73 9.35 14.41 -0.79
CA ASN A 73 7.98 14.11 -1.18
C ASN A 73 7.14 13.54 -0.02
N ARG A 74 7.73 13.36 1.16
CA ARG A 74 7.01 12.84 2.32
C ARG A 74 5.83 13.73 2.72
N ALA A 75 6.00 15.05 2.75
CA ALA A 75 4.92 15.96 3.16
C ALA A 75 3.72 15.92 2.20
N PRO A 76 3.87 16.08 0.87
CA PRO A 76 2.73 15.96 -0.04
C PRO A 76 2.12 14.56 -0.05
N MET A 77 2.94 13.50 0.08
CA MET A 77 2.42 12.14 0.22
C MET A 77 1.56 12.02 1.48
N ASN A 78 2.01 12.57 2.60
CA ASN A 78 1.28 12.53 3.86
C ASN A 78 -0.07 13.26 3.79
N GLU A 79 -0.20 14.31 2.99
CA GLU A 79 -1.49 14.98 2.79
C GLU A 79 -2.52 14.01 2.19
N VAL A 80 -2.12 13.21 1.20
CA VAL A 80 -2.99 12.21 0.58
C VAL A 80 -3.27 11.07 1.56
N TRP A 81 -2.24 10.57 2.24
CA TRP A 81 -2.38 9.52 3.24
C TRP A 81 -3.38 9.93 4.34
N SER A 82 -3.24 11.13 4.88
CA SER A 82 -4.07 11.63 5.98
C SER A 82 -5.53 11.78 5.57
N ALA A 83 -5.80 12.12 4.30
CA ALA A 83 -7.16 12.19 3.79
C ALA A 83 -7.77 10.80 3.53
N TRP A 84 -6.94 9.77 3.38
CA TRP A 84 -7.38 8.42 3.04
C TRP A 84 -7.51 7.51 4.27
N VAL A 85 -6.54 7.53 5.17
CA VAL A 85 -6.49 6.61 6.32
C VAL A 85 -7.66 6.87 7.27
N ASP A 86 -8.13 5.79 7.93
CA ASP A 86 -9.15 5.95 8.97
C ASP A 86 -8.49 6.57 10.22
N PRO A 87 -8.86 7.81 10.59
CA PRO A 87 -8.21 8.49 11.71
C PRO A 87 -8.51 7.87 13.07
N GLN A 88 -9.52 7.02 13.15
CA GLN A 88 -9.88 6.30 14.39
C GLN A 88 -9.12 4.98 14.51
N ASN A 89 -8.44 4.53 13.47
CA ASN A 89 -7.77 3.23 13.43
C ASN A 89 -6.46 3.33 12.65
N LEU A 90 -5.52 4.11 13.17
CA LEU A 90 -4.24 4.35 12.49
C LEU A 90 -3.31 3.14 12.61
N PRO A 91 -2.70 2.68 11.52
CA PRO A 91 -1.70 1.61 11.58
C PRO A 91 -0.36 2.11 12.11
N ALA A 92 0.47 1.19 12.59
CA ALA A 92 1.89 1.47 12.76
C ALA A 92 2.50 1.70 11.37
N ARG A 93 3.38 2.70 11.22
CA ARG A 93 3.87 3.09 9.90
C ARG A 93 5.35 3.47 9.91
N ALA A 94 6.04 3.17 8.81
CA ALA A 94 7.34 3.75 8.50
C ALA A 94 7.30 4.35 7.10
N CYS A 95 8.03 5.44 6.89
CA CYS A 95 8.24 6.04 5.57
C CYS A 95 9.74 6.26 5.37
N VAL A 96 10.29 5.67 4.32
CA VAL A 96 11.72 5.70 4.05
C VAL A 96 11.99 6.09 2.61
N GLU A 97 13.17 6.61 2.35
CA GLU A 97 13.64 6.89 1.00
C GLU A 97 14.29 5.65 0.42
N ALA A 98 13.94 5.30 -0.80
CA ALA A 98 14.54 4.18 -1.51
C ALA A 98 14.35 4.33 -3.01
N LYS A 99 15.26 3.78 -3.78
CA LYS A 99 15.05 3.62 -5.23
C LYS A 99 14.04 2.50 -5.45
N LEU A 100 13.13 2.72 -6.40
CA LEU A 100 12.12 1.75 -6.77
C LEU A 100 12.51 1.06 -8.09
N ALA A 101 11.85 -0.06 -8.38
CA ALA A 101 12.18 -0.84 -9.57
C ALA A 101 11.98 -0.06 -10.86
N ASP A 102 10.88 0.71 -10.96
CA ASP A 102 10.67 1.61 -12.10
C ASP A 102 11.17 3.00 -11.73
N PRO A 103 12.07 3.61 -12.53
CA PRO A 103 12.63 4.91 -12.21
C PRO A 103 11.62 6.06 -12.21
N ASN A 104 10.45 5.87 -12.80
CA ASN A 104 9.38 6.87 -12.81
C ASN A 104 8.38 6.70 -11.67
N ALA A 105 8.45 5.61 -10.91
CA ALA A 105 7.63 5.44 -9.71
C ALA A 105 8.20 6.32 -8.58
N LEU A 106 7.34 7.13 -7.98
CA LEU A 106 7.73 8.05 -6.90
C LEU A 106 7.41 7.50 -5.52
N VAL A 107 6.51 6.50 -5.45
CA VAL A 107 6.03 5.94 -4.19
C VAL A 107 5.67 4.47 -4.36
N GLU A 108 5.92 3.70 -3.31
CA GLU A 108 5.44 2.32 -3.17
C GLU A 108 4.89 2.16 -1.76
N ILE A 109 3.77 1.46 -1.60
CA ILE A 109 3.11 1.28 -0.30
C ILE A 109 2.79 -0.20 -0.10
N MET A 110 3.18 -0.73 1.06
CA MET A 110 2.90 -2.11 1.45
C MET A 110 2.17 -2.09 2.79
N VAL A 111 1.06 -2.83 2.88
CA VAL A 111 0.27 -2.86 4.12
C VAL A 111 0.00 -4.29 4.57
N VAL A 112 -0.23 -4.41 5.88
CA VAL A 112 -0.74 -5.61 6.54
C VAL A 112 -2.02 -5.20 7.25
N ALA A 113 -3.08 -6.00 7.10
CA ALA A 113 -4.37 -5.73 7.71
C ALA A 113 -4.86 -6.94 8.50
N GLY A 114 -5.69 -6.67 9.51
CA GLY A 114 -6.51 -7.69 10.13
C GLY A 114 -7.80 -7.92 9.35
N ARG A 115 -8.60 -8.85 9.85
CA ARG A 115 -9.87 -9.17 9.20
C ARG A 115 -11.00 -9.36 10.20
#